data_c341c2f014e9a9dce9e724f8be7e25b0
#
_entry.id   c341c2f014e9a9dce9e724f8be7e25b0
#
_cell.length_a   1.000
_cell.length_b   1.000
_cell.length_c   1.000
_cell.angle_alpha   90.00
_cell.angle_beta   90.00
_cell.angle_gamma   90.00
#
_symmetry.space_group_name_H-M   'P 1'
#
loop_
_entity.id
_entity.type
_entity.pdbx_description
1 polymer ?
#
loop_
_entity_poly.entity_id
_entity_poly.type
_entity_poly.pdbx_seq_one_letter_code
_entity_poly.pdbx_strand_id
1 'polypeptide(L)'
;NSDYLLSVGSDNVVKALKASMPKFFYMPSMLLPLAQDQIVPSMHTTFSNGVFTVNLYNVYAEQFGGTNSANSVSNPTKTTSLPVLPKQELDYFITFFDQTVYTNVAVTNDGILTYRISSQADPNSGSFMNIVFAVKP
;
A
#
# COMPACT_ATOMS: atom_id res chain seq x y z
N ASN A 1 8.38 29.56 5.27
CA ASN A 1 8.28 29.27 4.71
C ASN A 1 7.59 28.61 4.05
N SER A 2 7.44 28.41 3.87
CA SER A 2 7.01 27.73 3.26
C SER A 2 6.34 27.80 2.38
N ASP A 3 6.19 28.12 2.04
CA ASP A 3 5.67 28.15 1.41
C ASP A 3 5.17 27.66 0.46
N TYR A 4 5.05 27.62 0.02
CA TYR A 4 4.86 27.01 -0.80
C TYR A 4 3.65 26.50 -1.20
N LEU A 5 3.09 26.29 -0.85
CA LEU A 5 2.01 25.45 -0.79
C LEU A 5 0.71 26.13 -0.91
N LEU A 6 0.73 27.30 -1.39
CA LEU A 6 -0.43 28.07 -1.44
C LEU A 6 -1.07 27.92 -2.75
N SER A 7 -1.55 26.77 -3.02
CA SER A 7 -2.21 26.54 -4.26
C SER A 7 -3.67 26.82 -4.14
N VAL A 8 -4.29 27.16 -5.24
CA VAL A 8 -5.71 27.41 -5.33
C VAL A 8 -6.29 26.57 -6.44
N GLY A 9 -7.50 26.11 -6.24
CA GLY A 9 -8.15 25.22 -7.19
C GLY A 9 -7.99 23.76 -6.82
N SER A 10 -8.82 22.91 -7.36
CA SER A 10 -8.87 21.51 -6.97
C SER A 10 -7.59 20.75 -7.31
N ASP A 11 -6.92 21.11 -8.39
CA ASP A 11 -5.69 20.44 -8.79
C ASP A 11 -4.55 20.72 -7.83
N ASN A 12 -4.61 21.84 -7.15
CA ASN A 12 -3.50 22.31 -6.32
C ASN A 12 -3.42 21.59 -4.98
N VAL A 13 -4.47 20.91 -4.58
CA VAL A 13 -4.42 20.09 -3.36
C VAL A 13 -3.41 18.96 -3.53
N VAL A 14 -3.42 18.30 -4.67
CA VAL A 14 -2.47 17.22 -4.95
C VAL A 14 -1.04 17.76 -5.01
N LYS A 15 -0.86 18.93 -5.63
CA LYS A 15 0.47 19.56 -5.71
C LYS A 15 1.01 19.90 -4.33
N ALA A 16 0.15 20.44 -3.47
CA ALA A 16 0.55 20.76 -2.10
C ALA A 16 0.95 19.51 -1.33
N LEU A 17 0.20 18.42 -1.46
CA LEU A 17 0.54 17.16 -0.81
C LEU A 17 1.87 16.62 -1.34
N LYS A 18 2.10 16.67 -2.65
CA LYS A 18 3.37 16.21 -3.22
C LYS A 18 4.55 17.01 -2.70
N ALA A 19 4.38 18.32 -2.54
CA ALA A 19 5.45 19.18 -2.05
C ALA A 19 5.79 18.89 -0.60
N SER A 20 4.84 18.39 0.20
CA SER A 20 5.05 18.13 1.61
C SER A 20 5.40 16.67 1.91
N MET A 21 5.41 15.78 0.91
CA MET A 21 5.71 14.36 1.09
C MET A 21 7.12 14.03 0.61
N PRO A 22 7.74 13.00 1.18
CA PRO A 22 8.97 12.48 0.60
C PRO A 22 8.70 11.93 -0.80
N LYS A 23 9.78 11.78 -1.60
CA LYS A 23 9.66 11.26 -2.97
C LYS A 23 9.20 9.81 -3.01
N PHE A 24 9.44 9.08 -1.94
CA PHE A 24 9.01 7.70 -1.83
C PHE A 24 8.80 7.35 -0.36
N PHE A 25 8.05 6.28 -0.12
CA PHE A 25 7.85 5.78 1.23
C PHE A 25 7.51 4.29 1.16
N TYR A 26 7.80 3.59 2.25
CA TYR A 26 7.40 2.19 2.35
C TYR A 26 5.90 2.13 2.57
N MET A 27 5.27 1.21 1.86
CA MET A 27 3.85 0.96 2.06
C MET A 27 3.61 0.48 3.50
N PRO A 28 2.47 0.83 4.11
CA PRO A 28 2.12 0.29 5.42
C PRO A 28 2.22 -1.23 5.46
N SER A 29 2.71 -1.76 6.56
CA SER A 29 2.84 -3.21 6.74
C SER A 29 1.48 -3.89 6.65
N MET A 30 1.47 -5.03 6.00
CA MET A 30 0.28 -5.87 5.93
C MET A 30 0.70 -7.32 5.80
N LEU A 31 -0.19 -8.20 6.17
CA LEU A 31 0.04 -9.62 5.95
C LEU A 31 -0.27 -9.96 4.51
N LEU A 32 0.62 -10.75 3.90
CA LEU A 32 0.40 -11.29 2.56
C LEU A 32 0.08 -12.78 2.73
N PRO A 33 -1.16 -13.20 2.48
CA PRO A 33 -1.52 -14.60 2.73
C PRO A 33 -0.77 -15.54 1.80
N LEU A 34 -0.42 -16.70 2.31
CA LEU A 34 0.22 -17.79 1.57
C LEU A 34 -0.77 -18.92 1.26
N ALA A 35 -1.96 -18.85 1.83
CA ALA A 35 -3.02 -19.80 1.58
C ALA A 35 -4.36 -19.07 1.65
N GLN A 36 -5.35 -19.60 0.96
CA GLN A 36 -6.66 -18.95 0.89
C GLN A 36 -7.30 -18.77 2.27
N ASP A 37 -7.12 -19.74 3.17
CA ASP A 37 -7.71 -19.67 4.50
C ASP A 37 -7.04 -18.65 5.43
N GLN A 38 -5.96 -18.02 4.99
CA GLN A 38 -5.30 -16.95 5.74
C GLN A 38 -5.87 -15.57 5.43
N ILE A 39 -6.75 -15.46 4.44
CA ILE A 39 -7.34 -14.18 4.05
C ILE A 39 -8.40 -13.78 5.07
N VAL A 40 -8.31 -12.53 5.54
CA VAL A 40 -9.34 -11.93 6.38
C VAL A 40 -9.94 -10.73 5.64
N PRO A 41 -11.20 -10.33 5.94
CA PRO A 41 -11.90 -9.30 5.17
C PRO A 41 -11.18 -7.95 5.08
N SER A 42 -10.40 -7.60 6.10
CA SER A 42 -9.72 -6.29 6.14
C SER A 42 -8.46 -6.22 5.29
N MET A 43 -8.07 -7.30 4.63
CA MET A 43 -6.80 -7.33 3.90
C MET A 43 -6.87 -6.80 2.48
N HIS A 44 -8.05 -6.43 1.99
CA HIS A 44 -8.22 -6.01 0.58
C HIS A 44 -7.63 -7.03 -0.38
N THR A 45 -7.82 -8.31 -0.07
CA THR A 45 -7.19 -9.42 -0.78
C THR A 45 -8.25 -10.43 -1.20
N THR A 46 -8.12 -10.93 -2.43
CA THR A 46 -8.97 -12.00 -2.96
C THR A 46 -8.09 -13.11 -3.50
N PHE A 47 -8.71 -14.29 -3.68
CA PHE A 47 -8.02 -15.45 -4.22
C PHE A 47 -8.93 -16.11 -5.24
N SER A 48 -8.41 -16.38 -6.43
CA SER A 48 -9.15 -17.06 -7.50
C SER A 48 -8.17 -17.77 -8.41
N ASN A 49 -8.46 -19.02 -8.72
CA ASN A 49 -7.68 -19.83 -9.66
C ASN A 49 -6.17 -19.85 -9.34
N GLY A 50 -5.85 -19.91 -8.05
CA GLY A 50 -4.47 -19.97 -7.61
C GLY A 50 -3.75 -18.62 -7.55
N VAL A 51 -4.46 -17.53 -7.83
CA VAL A 51 -3.86 -16.19 -7.85
C VAL A 51 -4.41 -15.37 -6.68
N PHE A 52 -3.50 -14.81 -5.90
CA PHE A 52 -3.86 -13.82 -4.88
C PHE A 52 -3.81 -12.44 -5.51
N THR A 53 -4.80 -11.63 -5.22
CA THR A 53 -4.90 -10.25 -5.71
C THR A 53 -5.08 -9.33 -4.52
N VAL A 54 -4.18 -8.36 -4.38
CA VAL A 54 -4.16 -7.43 -3.23
C VAL A 54 -4.28 -6.01 -3.75
N ASN A 55 -5.24 -5.25 -3.23
CA ASN A 55 -5.35 -3.85 -3.57
C ASN A 55 -4.44 -3.05 -2.63
N LEU A 56 -3.18 -2.86 -3.03
CA LEU A 56 -2.19 -2.16 -2.21
C LEU A 56 -2.61 -0.71 -1.95
N TYR A 57 -3.15 -0.07 -2.96
CA TYR A 57 -3.56 1.32 -2.80
C TYR A 57 -4.64 1.45 -1.71
N ASN A 58 -5.61 0.55 -1.69
CA ASN A 58 -6.68 0.62 -0.69
C ASN A 58 -6.16 0.39 0.72
N VAL A 59 -5.16 -0.48 0.89
CA VAL A 59 -4.53 -0.68 2.19
C VAL A 59 -3.89 0.63 2.67
N TYR A 60 -3.14 1.28 1.80
CA TYR A 60 -2.52 2.56 2.11
C TYR A 60 -3.57 3.63 2.42
N ALA A 61 -4.57 3.77 1.56
CA ALA A 61 -5.59 4.81 1.71
C ALA A 61 -6.39 4.62 3.00
N GLU A 62 -6.70 3.39 3.35
CA GLU A 62 -7.43 3.10 4.57
C GLU A 62 -6.62 3.43 5.80
N GLN A 63 -5.35 3.01 5.83
CA GLN A 63 -4.52 3.23 7.00
C GLN A 63 -4.15 4.70 7.18
N PHE A 64 -3.75 5.36 6.10
CA PHE A 64 -3.35 6.77 6.18
C PHE A 64 -4.56 7.70 6.28
N GLY A 65 -5.69 7.30 5.72
CA GLY A 65 -6.92 8.09 5.80
C GLY A 65 -7.66 8.01 7.12
N GLY A 66 -7.22 7.11 7.99
CA GLY A 66 -7.83 6.97 9.31
C GLY A 66 -9.26 6.44 9.30
N THR A 67 -9.64 5.71 8.26
CA THR A 67 -11.00 5.21 8.14
C THR A 67 -11.24 3.97 8.99
N ASN A 68 -10.18 3.34 9.49
CA ASN A 68 -10.29 2.18 10.37
C ASN A 68 -9.91 2.59 11.80
N SER A 69 -10.80 3.28 12.47
CA SER A 69 -10.53 3.82 13.81
C SER A 69 -10.37 2.74 14.87
N ALA A 70 -10.88 1.53 14.63
CA ALA A 70 -10.76 0.45 15.60
C ALA A 70 -9.33 -0.05 15.74
N ASN A 71 -8.52 0.13 14.69
CA ASN A 71 -7.15 -0.38 14.65
C ASN A 71 -6.12 0.73 14.44
N SER A 72 -6.47 1.96 14.80
CA SER A 72 -5.62 3.11 14.55
C SER A 72 -5.58 4.00 15.78
N VAL A 73 -4.39 4.46 16.15
CA VAL A 73 -4.19 5.29 17.32
C VAL A 73 -3.27 6.44 16.94
N SER A 74 -3.57 7.61 17.45
CA SER A 74 -2.69 8.77 17.30
C SER A 74 -2.52 9.44 18.67
N ASN A 75 -1.51 10.31 18.76
CA ASN A 75 -1.30 11.03 20.02
C ASN A 75 -2.47 12.01 20.26
N PRO A 76 -2.89 12.20 21.54
CA PRO A 76 -4.10 12.98 21.84
C PRO A 76 -4.06 14.42 21.34
N THR A 77 -2.89 14.99 21.25
CA THR A 77 -2.73 16.40 20.86
C THR A 77 -2.36 16.59 19.41
N LYS A 78 -2.59 15.58 18.57
CA LYS A 78 -2.24 15.71 17.16
C LYS A 78 -2.99 16.86 16.50
N THR A 79 -2.30 17.54 15.60
CA THR A 79 -2.88 18.64 14.83
C THR A 79 -2.80 18.39 13.32
N THR A 80 -2.29 17.23 12.93
CA THR A 80 -2.07 16.92 11.51
C THR A 80 -2.80 15.64 11.12
N SER A 81 -2.92 15.43 9.83
CA SER A 81 -3.42 14.19 9.25
C SER A 81 -2.39 13.66 8.27
N LEU A 82 -2.34 12.35 8.12
CA LEU A 82 -1.47 11.75 7.13
C LEU A 82 -2.03 12.01 5.74
N PRO A 83 -1.18 12.36 4.76
CA PRO A 83 -1.67 12.62 3.41
C PRO A 83 -2.02 11.33 2.68
N VAL A 84 -3.09 11.39 1.89
CA VAL A 84 -3.49 10.28 1.02
C VAL A 84 -3.55 10.83 -0.40
N LEU A 85 -2.58 10.44 -1.22
CA LEU A 85 -2.57 10.84 -2.63
C LEU A 85 -3.49 9.94 -3.45
N PRO A 86 -4.05 10.44 -4.55
CA PRO A 86 -4.80 9.59 -5.48
C PRO A 86 -3.90 8.50 -6.06
N LYS A 87 -4.49 7.38 -6.41
CA LYS A 87 -3.70 6.21 -6.85
C LYS A 87 -2.91 6.46 -8.13
N GLN A 88 -3.35 7.37 -9.00
CA GLN A 88 -2.66 7.69 -10.23
C GLN A 88 -1.46 8.61 -10.02
N GLU A 89 -1.31 9.16 -8.82
CA GLU A 89 -0.18 10.01 -8.48
C GLU A 89 0.97 9.23 -7.87
N LEU A 90 0.86 7.92 -7.83
CA LEU A 90 1.85 7.04 -7.24
C LEU A 90 2.33 6.01 -8.24
N ASP A 91 3.61 5.67 -8.15
CA ASP A 91 4.17 4.47 -8.77
C ASP A 91 4.37 3.42 -7.67
N TYR A 92 4.23 2.17 -8.04
CA TYR A 92 4.23 1.06 -7.10
C TYR A 92 5.38 0.11 -7.42
N PHE A 93 6.22 -0.18 -6.42
CA PHE A 93 7.41 -1.01 -6.59
C PHE A 93 7.38 -2.16 -5.61
N ILE A 94 7.68 -3.35 -6.10
CA ILE A 94 8.00 -4.49 -5.26
C ILE A 94 9.51 -4.64 -5.33
N THR A 95 10.21 -4.18 -4.31
CA THR A 95 11.68 -4.10 -4.36
C THR A 95 12.35 -5.39 -3.90
N PHE A 96 11.61 -6.25 -3.22
CA PHE A 96 12.13 -7.56 -2.83
C PHE A 96 10.98 -8.50 -2.51
N PHE A 97 11.13 -9.75 -2.89
CA PHE A 97 10.28 -10.84 -2.43
C PHE A 97 11.08 -12.14 -2.51
N ASP A 98 10.68 -13.11 -1.69
CA ASP A 98 11.34 -14.41 -1.66
C ASP A 98 10.81 -15.27 -2.82
N GLN A 99 11.66 -15.53 -3.80
CA GLN A 99 11.28 -16.30 -5.00
C GLN A 99 10.95 -17.75 -4.70
N THR A 100 11.36 -18.26 -3.55
CA THR A 100 11.01 -19.63 -3.16
C THR A 100 9.60 -19.71 -2.60
N VAL A 101 8.98 -18.59 -2.30
CA VAL A 101 7.64 -18.50 -1.74
C VAL A 101 6.66 -17.93 -2.77
N TYR A 102 6.99 -16.77 -3.33
CA TYR A 102 6.10 -16.05 -4.24
C TYR A 102 6.56 -16.23 -5.68
N THR A 103 5.62 -16.51 -6.57
CA THR A 103 5.88 -16.62 -8.00
C THR A 103 4.89 -15.74 -8.76
N ASN A 104 5.24 -15.42 -10.01
CA ASN A 104 4.38 -14.61 -10.88
C ASN A 104 3.97 -13.29 -10.23
N VAL A 105 4.91 -12.64 -9.54
CA VAL A 105 4.65 -11.38 -8.85
C VAL A 105 4.56 -10.25 -9.86
N ALA A 106 3.47 -9.49 -9.80
CA ALA A 106 3.25 -8.35 -10.69
C ALA A 106 2.42 -7.30 -9.97
N VAL A 107 2.58 -6.03 -10.37
CA VAL A 107 1.78 -4.94 -9.83
C VAL A 107 1.32 -4.05 -10.99
N THR A 108 0.08 -3.61 -10.94
CA THR A 108 -0.51 -2.77 -11.98
C THR A 108 -0.28 -1.29 -11.71
N ASN A 109 -0.61 -0.46 -12.69
CA ASN A 109 -0.54 0.99 -12.54
C ASN A 109 -1.51 1.54 -11.47
N ASP A 110 -2.51 0.76 -11.12
CA ASP A 110 -3.49 1.14 -10.09
C ASP A 110 -3.14 0.61 -8.71
N GLY A 111 -1.97 0.00 -8.57
CA GLY A 111 -1.55 -0.52 -7.27
C GLY A 111 -2.19 -1.85 -6.91
N ILE A 112 -2.50 -2.68 -7.90
CA ILE A 112 -3.04 -4.01 -7.69
C ILE A 112 -1.91 -5.01 -7.82
N LEU A 113 -1.59 -5.69 -6.73
CA LEU A 113 -0.57 -6.73 -6.67
C LEU A 113 -1.21 -8.09 -6.93
N THR A 114 -0.56 -8.89 -7.77
CA THR A 114 -0.97 -10.28 -7.95
C THR A 114 0.25 -11.17 -7.73
N TYR A 115 0.01 -12.37 -7.20
CA TYR A 115 1.07 -13.36 -7.02
C TYR A 115 0.47 -14.74 -6.86
N ARG A 116 1.32 -15.73 -7.04
CA ARG A 116 1.02 -17.14 -6.76
C ARG A 116 1.98 -17.62 -5.70
N ILE A 117 1.61 -18.68 -5.01
CA ILE A 117 2.48 -19.30 -4.02
C ILE A 117 3.12 -20.53 -4.62
N SER A 118 4.45 -20.63 -4.44
CA SER A 118 5.21 -21.79 -4.90
C SER A 118 4.72 -23.07 -4.23
N SER A 119 4.69 -24.17 -4.98
CA SER A 119 4.34 -25.47 -4.41
C SER A 119 5.34 -25.94 -3.35
N GLN A 120 6.52 -25.34 -3.33
CA GLN A 120 7.56 -25.66 -2.35
C GLN A 120 7.46 -24.83 -1.07
N ALA A 121 6.58 -23.84 -1.04
CA ALA A 121 6.47 -22.94 0.10
C ALA A 121 5.70 -23.61 1.23
N ASP A 122 6.13 -23.32 2.46
CA ASP A 122 5.39 -23.71 3.66
C ASP A 122 4.44 -22.56 4.04
N PRO A 123 3.14 -22.74 3.92
CA PRO A 123 2.19 -21.64 4.20
C PRO A 123 2.19 -21.21 5.66
N ASN A 124 2.82 -21.97 6.56
CA ASN A 124 2.88 -21.62 7.97
C ASN A 124 4.16 -20.91 8.36
N SER A 125 5.13 -20.78 7.45
CA SER A 125 6.44 -20.22 7.81
C SER A 125 6.48 -18.70 7.74
N GLY A 126 5.48 -18.06 7.16
CA GLY A 126 5.45 -16.62 7.03
C GLY A 126 6.49 -16.09 6.03
N SER A 127 6.14 -15.02 5.35
CA SER A 127 7.06 -14.36 4.45
C SER A 127 6.57 -12.93 4.20
N PHE A 128 7.41 -12.10 3.60
CA PHE A 128 7.06 -10.71 3.36
C PHE A 128 7.56 -10.26 2.00
N MET A 129 7.00 -9.16 1.54
CA MET A 129 7.52 -8.42 0.39
C MET A 129 7.90 -7.03 0.85
N ASN A 130 8.89 -6.46 0.19
CA ASN A 130 9.25 -5.08 0.42
C ASN A 130 8.56 -4.24 -0.65
N ILE A 131 7.64 -3.39 -0.23
CA ILE A 131 6.78 -2.63 -1.14
C ILE A 131 7.01 -1.15 -0.90
N VAL A 132 7.28 -0.41 -1.98
CA VAL A 132 7.58 1.01 -1.91
C VAL A 132 6.67 1.76 -2.88
N PHE A 133 6.09 2.86 -2.41
CA PHE A 133 5.34 3.78 -3.26
C PHE A 133 6.20 4.98 -3.54
N ALA A 134 6.29 5.37 -4.80
CA ALA A 134 7.01 6.58 -5.20
C ALA A 134 6.00 7.62 -5.68
N VAL A 135 6.23 8.87 -5.28
CA VAL A 135 5.35 9.97 -5.66
C VAL A 135 5.77 10.47 -7.03
N LYS A 136 4.83 10.51 -7.97
CA LYS A 136 5.11 11.01 -9.31
C LYS A 136 5.45 12.50 -9.26
N PRO A 137 6.33 12.96 -10.18
CA PRO A 137 6.71 14.37 -10.22
C PRO A 137 5.55 15.29 -10.61
#